data_79f34b9d0230dd01e2f85978f42d8ddb
#
_entry.id   79f34b9d0230dd01e2f85978f42d8ddb
#
_cell.length_a   1.000
_cell.length_b   1.000
_cell.length_c   1.000
_cell.angle_alpha   90.00
_cell.angle_beta   90.00
_cell.angle_gamma   90.00
#
_symmetry.space_group_name_H-M   'P 1'
#
loop_
_entity.id
_entity.type
_entity.pdbx_description
1 polymer ?
#
loop_
_entity_poly.entity_id
_entity_poly.type
_entity_poly.pdbx_seq_one_letter_code
_entity_poly.pdbx_strand_id
1 'polypeptide(L)'
;MEFLVIEVNIKMLEIMKDSRLGSNGALALILYFLLKFVLLFSLTIESRESALYAIMTYPVIARFCSVVSCASSPYARGSGMGKTFVDNTKICGLIVAAIITFLYTVGIIFTPYILFNNYSLPVEFIIKIIFIIVVIIGLLALFAFAFSKLMERKIGGITGDTLGALLEISSLVYIFLLLVIPSFL
;
A
#
# COMPACT_ATOMS: atom_id res chain seq x y z
N MET A 1 -26.32 -22.00 -9.19
CA MET A 1 -24.92 -21.69 -8.79
C MET A 1 -24.79 -20.25 -8.27
N GLU A 2 -25.40 -19.25 -8.89
CA GLU A 2 -25.37 -17.84 -8.44
C GLU A 2 -25.95 -17.62 -7.02
N PHE A 3 -27.08 -18.26 -6.68
CA PHE A 3 -27.68 -18.16 -5.34
C PHE A 3 -26.75 -18.63 -4.21
N LEU A 4 -26.01 -19.71 -4.43
CA LEU A 4 -25.02 -20.20 -3.44
C LEU A 4 -23.86 -19.22 -3.25
N VAL A 5 -23.41 -18.57 -4.30
CA VAL A 5 -22.34 -17.56 -4.24
C VAL A 5 -22.80 -16.33 -3.46
N ILE A 6 -24.04 -15.87 -3.69
CA ILE A 6 -24.62 -14.72 -2.97
C ILE A 6 -24.76 -15.03 -1.48
N GLU A 7 -25.25 -16.23 -1.13
CA GLU A 7 -25.41 -16.65 0.26
C GLU A 7 -24.08 -16.74 1.01
N VAL A 8 -23.04 -17.28 0.36
CA VAL A 8 -21.67 -17.35 0.89
C VAL A 8 -21.10 -15.94 1.10
N ASN A 9 -21.32 -15.02 0.16
CA ASN A 9 -20.84 -13.64 0.27
C ASN A 9 -21.50 -12.90 1.45
N ILE A 10 -22.83 -13.05 1.63
CA ILE A 10 -23.56 -12.46 2.76
C ILE A 10 -23.01 -12.98 4.09
N LYS A 11 -22.80 -14.28 4.20
CA LYS A 11 -22.29 -14.91 5.43
C LYS A 11 -20.84 -14.46 5.72
N MET A 12 -20.00 -14.31 4.71
CA MET A 12 -18.65 -13.74 4.88
C MET A 12 -18.69 -12.30 5.38
N LEU A 13 -19.56 -11.46 4.83
CA LEU A 13 -19.72 -10.07 5.26
C LEU A 13 -20.27 -9.95 6.68
N GLU A 14 -21.10 -10.90 7.13
CA GLU A 14 -21.59 -10.99 8.52
C GLU A 14 -20.45 -11.36 9.49
N ILE A 15 -19.63 -12.36 9.14
CA ILE A 15 -18.46 -12.75 9.94
C ILE A 15 -17.49 -11.58 10.08
N MET A 16 -17.28 -10.81 9.02
CA MET A 16 -16.41 -9.63 9.03
C MET A 16 -16.95 -8.47 9.88
N LYS A 17 -18.22 -8.49 10.31
CA LYS A 17 -18.80 -7.52 11.28
C LYS A 17 -18.49 -7.87 12.73
N ASP A 18 -18.09 -9.11 13.02
CA ASP A 18 -17.73 -9.52 14.36
C ASP A 18 -16.38 -8.86 14.75
N SER A 19 -16.43 -7.96 15.72
CA SER A 19 -15.26 -7.22 16.21
C SER A 19 -14.34 -8.06 17.12
N ARG A 20 -14.72 -9.30 17.44
CA ARG A 20 -13.91 -10.19 18.28
C ARG A 20 -12.71 -10.70 17.52
N LEU A 21 -11.54 -10.48 18.08
CA LEU A 21 -10.29 -10.98 17.53
C LEU A 21 -10.13 -12.47 17.88
N GLY A 22 -10.27 -13.36 16.91
CA GLY A 22 -9.98 -14.78 17.10
C GLY A 22 -8.47 -15.05 17.18
N SER A 23 -8.09 -16.25 17.63
CA SER A 23 -6.68 -16.68 17.76
C SER A 23 -5.87 -16.52 16.45
N ASN A 24 -6.47 -16.84 15.31
CA ASN A 24 -5.83 -16.66 14.00
C ASN A 24 -5.58 -15.19 13.67
N GLY A 25 -6.51 -14.29 14.06
CA GLY A 25 -6.33 -12.84 13.88
C GLY A 25 -5.21 -12.30 14.76
N ALA A 26 -5.14 -12.75 16.02
CA ALA A 26 -4.06 -12.39 16.93
C ALA A 26 -2.70 -12.87 16.42
N LEU A 27 -2.61 -14.11 15.95
CA LEU A 27 -1.40 -14.66 15.34
C LEU A 27 -0.97 -13.85 14.10
N ALA A 28 -1.91 -13.53 13.21
CA ALA A 28 -1.64 -12.72 12.03
C ALA A 28 -1.07 -11.35 12.37
N LEU A 29 -1.61 -10.67 13.41
CA LEU A 29 -1.08 -9.40 13.88
C LEU A 29 0.34 -9.52 14.43
N ILE A 30 0.63 -10.54 15.25
CA ILE A 30 1.97 -10.78 15.78
C ILE A 30 2.96 -11.01 14.64
N LEU A 31 2.62 -11.88 13.70
CA LEU A 31 3.47 -12.17 12.53
C LEU A 31 3.68 -10.93 11.66
N TYR A 32 2.64 -10.12 11.46
CA TYR A 32 2.73 -8.86 10.73
C TYR A 32 3.75 -7.90 11.37
N PHE A 33 3.64 -7.66 12.69
CA PHE A 33 4.55 -6.76 13.39
C PHE A 33 5.99 -7.30 13.42
N LEU A 34 6.15 -8.61 13.63
CA LEU A 34 7.48 -9.25 13.58
C LEU A 34 8.11 -9.10 12.19
N LEU A 35 7.34 -9.38 11.14
CA LEU A 35 7.84 -9.24 9.76
C LEU A 35 8.21 -7.80 9.44
N LYS A 36 7.35 -6.84 9.81
CA LYS A 36 7.61 -5.41 9.60
C LYS A 36 8.87 -4.95 10.34
N PHE A 37 9.03 -5.40 11.59
CA PHE A 37 10.24 -5.12 12.37
C PHE A 37 11.50 -5.71 11.71
N VAL A 38 11.46 -6.98 11.32
CA VAL A 38 12.61 -7.65 10.66
C VAL A 38 12.99 -6.94 9.36
N LEU A 39 12.01 -6.58 8.52
CA LEU A 39 12.27 -5.89 7.27
C LEU A 39 12.90 -4.49 7.50
N LEU A 40 12.38 -3.71 8.43
CA LEU A 40 12.94 -2.39 8.76
C LEU A 40 14.33 -2.51 9.40
N PHE A 41 14.52 -3.50 10.26
CA PHE A 41 15.82 -3.77 10.87
C PHE A 41 16.85 -4.19 9.83
N SER A 42 16.48 -5.04 8.88
CA SER A 42 17.35 -5.43 7.76
C SER A 42 17.78 -4.22 6.92
N LEU A 43 16.86 -3.31 6.61
CA LEU A 43 17.19 -2.04 5.95
C LEU A 43 18.18 -1.19 6.79
N THR A 44 18.03 -1.19 8.11
CA THR A 44 18.94 -0.43 8.99
C THR A 44 20.36 -1.00 9.00
N ILE A 45 20.50 -2.32 8.86
CA ILE A 45 21.80 -2.98 8.73
C ILE A 45 22.46 -2.62 7.40
N GLU A 46 21.68 -2.56 6.33
CA GLU A 46 22.18 -2.24 4.99
C GLU A 46 22.55 -0.75 4.89
N SER A 47 21.62 0.13 5.26
CA SER A 47 21.84 1.57 5.34
C SER A 47 20.82 2.22 6.29
N ARG A 48 21.33 3.01 7.23
CA ARG A 48 20.49 3.80 8.13
C ARG A 48 19.59 4.78 7.38
N GLU A 49 20.08 5.36 6.30
CA GLU A 49 19.34 6.30 5.47
C GLU A 49 18.17 5.60 4.75
N SER A 50 18.40 4.41 4.21
CA SER A 50 17.35 3.62 3.56
C SER A 50 16.21 3.25 4.50
N ALA A 51 16.51 2.91 5.75
CA ALA A 51 15.50 2.66 6.76
C ALA A 51 14.68 3.92 7.07
N LEU A 52 15.31 5.09 7.15
CA LEU A 52 14.63 6.38 7.35
C LEU A 52 13.72 6.72 6.16
N TYR A 53 14.21 6.54 4.92
CA TYR A 53 13.39 6.73 3.72
C TYR A 53 12.19 5.80 3.71
N ALA A 54 12.40 4.51 4.03
CA ALA A 54 11.30 3.56 4.13
C ALA A 54 10.24 4.02 5.13
N ILE A 55 10.64 4.40 6.36
CA ILE A 55 9.73 4.84 7.42
C ILE A 55 8.94 6.09 7.00
N MET A 56 9.57 7.02 6.32
CA MET A 56 8.91 8.25 5.88
C MET A 56 7.94 8.04 4.71
N THR A 57 8.24 7.11 3.81
CA THR A 57 7.50 6.95 2.55
C THR A 57 6.45 5.85 2.57
N TYR A 58 6.64 4.73 3.33
CA TYR A 58 5.69 3.62 3.31
C TYR A 58 4.24 4.03 3.70
N PRO A 59 3.99 4.97 4.63
CA PRO A 59 2.61 5.31 4.99
C PRO A 59 1.85 6.01 3.85
N VAL A 60 2.56 6.81 3.06
CA VAL A 60 1.98 7.54 1.93
C VAL A 60 1.69 6.57 0.78
N ILE A 61 2.64 5.69 0.47
CA ILE A 61 2.50 4.69 -0.59
C ILE A 61 1.39 3.68 -0.26
N ALA A 62 1.31 3.23 0.98
CA ALA A 62 0.24 2.33 1.41
C ALA A 62 -1.16 2.98 1.28
N ARG A 63 -1.29 4.27 1.60
CA ARG A 63 -2.53 5.03 1.39
C ARG A 63 -2.85 5.20 -0.09
N PHE A 64 -1.86 5.42 -0.92
CA PHE A 64 -2.06 5.43 -2.38
C PHE A 64 -2.65 4.11 -2.88
N CYS A 65 -2.18 2.96 -2.40
CA CYS A 65 -2.76 1.65 -2.71
C CYS A 65 -4.25 1.57 -2.33
N SER A 66 -4.64 2.16 -1.18
CA SER A 66 -6.05 2.23 -0.79
C SER A 66 -6.87 3.11 -1.75
N VAL A 67 -6.32 4.22 -2.26
CA VAL A 67 -6.98 5.06 -3.28
C VAL A 67 -7.16 4.29 -4.59
N VAL A 68 -6.14 3.53 -5.03
CA VAL A 68 -6.25 2.65 -6.20
C VAL A 68 -7.38 1.65 -6.03
N SER A 69 -7.49 1.04 -4.84
CA SER A 69 -8.55 0.09 -4.51
C SER A 69 -9.94 0.73 -4.57
N CYS A 70 -10.11 1.91 -3.96
CA CYS A 70 -11.37 2.66 -4.00
C CYS A 70 -11.80 3.05 -5.42
N ALA A 71 -10.85 3.35 -6.30
CA ALA A 71 -11.13 3.69 -7.69
C ALA A 71 -11.43 2.45 -8.57
N SER A 72 -11.06 1.25 -8.13
CA SER A 72 -11.04 0.04 -8.95
C SER A 72 -12.21 -0.90 -8.72
N SER A 73 -12.89 -0.83 -7.59
CA SER A 73 -13.95 -1.78 -7.21
C SER A 73 -15.05 -1.12 -6.39
N PRO A 74 -16.30 -1.61 -6.51
CA PRO A 74 -17.43 -1.07 -5.74
C PRO A 74 -17.31 -1.39 -4.25
N TYR A 75 -18.08 -0.70 -3.43
CA TYR A 75 -18.20 -1.01 -2.02
C TYR A 75 -19.13 -2.19 -1.77
N ALA A 76 -18.68 -3.21 -1.05
CA ALA A 76 -19.40 -4.48 -0.87
C ALA A 76 -20.63 -4.39 0.05
N ARG A 77 -20.72 -3.36 0.92
CA ARG A 77 -21.82 -3.19 1.88
C ARG A 77 -22.71 -2.03 1.48
N GLY A 78 -24.01 -2.10 1.82
CA GLY A 78 -24.97 -1.01 1.54
C GLY A 78 -24.65 0.28 2.31
N SER A 79 -23.99 0.20 3.49
CA SER A 79 -23.61 1.32 4.35
C SER A 79 -22.27 1.07 5.03
N GLY A 80 -21.57 2.12 5.46
CA GLY A 80 -20.31 2.07 6.17
C GLY A 80 -19.41 3.26 5.86
N MET A 81 -18.46 3.56 6.76
CA MET A 81 -17.54 4.71 6.59
C MET A 81 -16.73 4.63 5.27
N GLY A 82 -16.33 3.41 4.87
CA GLY A 82 -15.58 3.22 3.62
C GLY A 82 -16.37 3.53 2.36
N LYS A 83 -17.71 3.48 2.40
CA LYS A 83 -18.56 3.75 1.25
C LYS A 83 -18.37 5.16 0.72
N THR A 84 -18.31 6.15 1.60
CA THR A 84 -18.11 7.55 1.21
C THR A 84 -16.79 7.75 0.46
N PHE A 85 -15.72 7.04 0.86
CA PHE A 85 -14.44 7.09 0.14
C PHE A 85 -14.56 6.46 -1.24
N VAL A 86 -15.16 5.28 -1.37
CA VAL A 86 -15.33 4.59 -2.66
C VAL A 86 -16.19 5.39 -3.61
N ASP A 87 -17.36 5.87 -3.16
CA ASP A 87 -18.31 6.60 -3.99
C ASP A 87 -17.74 7.95 -4.50
N ASN A 88 -16.85 8.57 -3.74
CA ASN A 88 -16.24 9.87 -4.10
C ASN A 88 -14.87 9.74 -4.79
N THR A 89 -14.25 8.56 -4.81
CA THR A 89 -12.96 8.37 -5.48
C THR A 89 -13.15 8.19 -6.98
N LYS A 90 -12.90 9.26 -7.73
CA LYS A 90 -12.93 9.26 -9.20
C LYS A 90 -11.51 9.15 -9.77
N ILE A 91 -11.43 8.92 -11.09
CA ILE A 91 -10.14 8.85 -11.82
C ILE A 91 -9.27 10.10 -11.57
N CYS A 92 -9.87 11.29 -11.51
CA CYS A 92 -9.12 12.51 -11.19
C CYS A 92 -8.46 12.43 -9.80
N GLY A 93 -9.17 11.92 -8.78
CA GLY A 93 -8.62 11.71 -7.45
C GLY A 93 -7.47 10.71 -7.43
N LEU A 94 -7.54 9.64 -8.23
CA LEU A 94 -6.47 8.66 -8.40
C LEU A 94 -5.22 9.30 -9.02
N ILE A 95 -5.38 10.11 -10.08
CA ILE A 95 -4.27 10.81 -10.74
C ILE A 95 -3.59 11.78 -9.76
N VAL A 96 -4.38 12.57 -9.04
CA VAL A 96 -3.85 13.51 -8.03
C VAL A 96 -3.11 12.75 -6.92
N ALA A 97 -3.65 11.64 -6.42
CA ALA A 97 -2.99 10.82 -5.42
C ALA A 97 -1.67 10.23 -5.94
N ALA A 98 -1.62 9.77 -7.20
CA ALA A 98 -0.40 9.28 -7.83
C ALA A 98 0.67 10.37 -7.93
N ILE A 99 0.30 11.57 -8.38
CA ILE A 99 1.22 12.71 -8.48
C ILE A 99 1.76 13.11 -7.11
N ILE A 100 0.89 13.24 -6.10
CA ILE A 100 1.30 13.59 -4.73
C ILE A 100 2.24 12.54 -4.16
N THR A 101 1.91 11.25 -4.32
CA THR A 101 2.75 10.15 -3.83
C THR A 101 4.12 10.15 -4.51
N PHE A 102 4.15 10.36 -5.82
CA PHE A 102 5.40 10.46 -6.57
C PHE A 102 6.24 11.64 -6.12
N LEU A 103 5.67 12.85 -6.09
CA LEU A 103 6.39 14.06 -5.69
C LEU A 103 6.88 13.99 -4.24
N TYR A 104 6.07 13.45 -3.33
CA TYR A 104 6.46 13.24 -1.93
C TYR A 104 7.63 12.27 -1.82
N THR A 105 7.57 11.12 -2.50
CA THR A 105 8.63 10.09 -2.46
C THR A 105 9.94 10.64 -3.04
N VAL A 106 9.88 11.31 -4.19
CA VAL A 106 11.03 11.99 -4.79
C VAL A 106 11.58 13.05 -3.85
N GLY A 107 10.72 13.90 -3.27
CA GLY A 107 11.12 14.96 -2.34
C GLY A 107 11.87 14.41 -1.13
N ILE A 108 11.36 13.35 -0.48
CA ILE A 108 12.02 12.73 0.68
C ILE A 108 13.39 12.16 0.32
N ILE A 109 13.53 11.47 -0.82
CA ILE A 109 14.80 10.86 -1.23
C ILE A 109 15.85 11.92 -1.59
N PHE A 110 15.45 13.03 -2.24
CA PHE A 110 16.38 14.06 -2.65
C PHE A 110 16.63 15.15 -1.60
N THR A 111 15.82 15.22 -0.52
CA THR A 111 15.99 16.22 0.55
C THR A 111 17.40 16.26 1.16
N PRO A 112 18.05 15.13 1.52
CA PRO A 112 19.41 15.17 2.08
C PRO A 112 20.44 15.71 1.10
N TYR A 113 20.31 15.43 -0.17
CA TYR A 113 21.22 15.93 -1.20
C TYR A 113 21.09 17.44 -1.38
N ILE A 114 19.87 17.97 -1.25
CA ILE A 114 19.62 19.42 -1.36
C ILE A 114 20.12 20.16 -0.11
N LEU A 115 19.93 19.59 1.08
CA LEU A 115 20.21 20.30 2.35
C LEU A 115 21.66 20.15 2.82
N PHE A 116 22.29 19.00 2.57
CA PHE A 116 23.56 18.65 3.20
C PHE A 116 24.72 18.46 2.23
N ASN A 117 24.48 18.40 0.94
CA ASN A 117 25.52 18.11 -0.05
C ASN A 117 25.64 19.20 -1.11
N ASN A 118 26.83 19.79 -1.18
CA ASN A 118 27.26 20.61 -2.30
C ASN A 118 27.69 19.76 -3.53
N TYR A 119 27.36 18.48 -3.57
CA TYR A 119 27.72 17.60 -4.68
C TYR A 119 26.65 17.61 -5.76
N SER A 120 27.05 17.91 -6.98
CA SER A 120 26.22 17.68 -8.14
C SER A 120 26.06 16.18 -8.37
N LEU A 121 24.85 15.66 -8.12
CA LEU A 121 24.54 14.26 -8.44
C LEU A 121 24.66 14.07 -9.97
N PRO A 122 25.27 12.97 -10.42
CA PRO A 122 25.26 12.63 -11.84
C PRO A 122 23.83 12.51 -12.34
N VAL A 123 23.53 13.08 -13.48
CA VAL A 123 22.17 13.04 -14.08
C VAL A 123 21.70 11.61 -14.27
N GLU A 124 22.60 10.69 -14.63
CA GLU A 124 22.31 9.26 -14.76
C GLU A 124 21.78 8.64 -13.46
N PHE A 125 22.34 9.03 -12.31
CA PHE A 125 21.90 8.56 -11.01
C PHE A 125 20.49 9.07 -10.64
N ILE A 126 20.21 10.35 -10.94
CA ILE A 126 18.88 10.93 -10.74
C ILE A 126 17.83 10.20 -11.58
N ILE A 127 18.12 9.98 -12.87
CA ILE A 127 17.21 9.27 -13.78
C ILE A 127 16.95 7.85 -13.29
N LYS A 128 18.00 7.15 -12.84
CA LYS A 128 17.88 5.78 -12.31
C LYS A 128 16.95 5.73 -11.10
N ILE A 129 17.13 6.63 -10.12
CA ILE A 129 16.27 6.69 -8.92
C ILE A 129 14.81 6.99 -9.30
N ILE A 130 14.57 7.98 -10.14
CA ILE A 130 13.23 8.33 -10.60
C ILE A 130 12.57 7.13 -11.29
N PHE A 131 13.29 6.44 -12.15
CA PHE A 131 12.78 5.24 -12.83
C PHE A 131 12.38 4.15 -11.84
N ILE A 132 13.22 3.89 -10.84
CA ILE A 132 12.93 2.88 -9.80
C ILE A 132 11.68 3.27 -8.99
N ILE A 133 11.53 4.53 -8.59
CA ILE A 133 10.34 5.03 -7.88
C ILE A 133 9.08 4.78 -8.71
N VAL A 134 9.10 5.11 -9.99
CA VAL A 134 7.97 4.90 -10.91
C VAL A 134 7.62 3.42 -11.01
N VAL A 135 8.62 2.54 -11.15
CA VAL A 135 8.43 1.09 -11.21
C VAL A 135 7.81 0.55 -9.91
N ILE A 136 8.32 0.96 -8.75
CA ILE A 136 7.77 0.51 -7.44
C ILE A 136 6.32 0.98 -7.26
N ILE A 137 6.02 2.25 -7.53
CA ILE A 137 4.65 2.78 -7.45
C ILE A 137 3.72 2.04 -8.42
N GLY A 138 4.18 1.76 -9.63
CA GLY A 138 3.44 1.00 -10.64
C GLY A 138 3.15 -0.45 -10.20
N LEU A 139 4.15 -1.15 -9.66
CA LEU A 139 3.98 -2.52 -9.13
C LEU A 139 2.99 -2.56 -7.97
N LEU A 140 3.05 -1.60 -7.06
CA LEU A 140 2.14 -1.52 -5.92
C LEU A 140 0.72 -1.12 -6.34
N ALA A 141 0.57 -0.26 -7.34
CA ALA A 141 -0.73 0.05 -7.94
C ALA A 141 -1.34 -1.20 -8.59
N LEU A 142 -0.56 -1.98 -9.33
CA LEU A 142 -1.00 -3.24 -9.93
C LEU A 142 -1.38 -4.27 -8.85
N PHE A 143 -0.60 -4.38 -7.78
CA PHE A 143 -0.91 -5.22 -6.63
C PHE A 143 -2.24 -4.82 -5.98
N ALA A 144 -2.45 -3.51 -5.72
CA ALA A 144 -3.68 -2.99 -5.14
C ALA A 144 -4.90 -3.23 -6.05
N PHE A 145 -4.74 -3.06 -7.36
CA PHE A 145 -5.77 -3.36 -8.35
C PHE A 145 -6.13 -4.85 -8.35
N ALA A 146 -5.13 -5.74 -8.39
CA ALA A 146 -5.34 -7.20 -8.36
C ALA A 146 -6.04 -7.65 -7.06
N PHE A 147 -5.61 -7.10 -5.92
CA PHE A 147 -6.25 -7.34 -4.62
C PHE A 147 -7.72 -6.91 -4.63
N SER A 148 -8.02 -5.72 -5.17
CA SER A 148 -9.39 -5.19 -5.27
C SER A 148 -10.29 -6.09 -6.12
N LYS A 149 -9.78 -6.56 -7.26
CA LYS A 149 -10.51 -7.49 -8.13
C LYS A 149 -10.71 -8.87 -7.48
N LEU A 150 -9.76 -9.31 -6.67
CA LEU A 150 -9.92 -10.51 -5.87
C LEU A 150 -11.04 -10.37 -4.83
N MET A 151 -11.10 -9.23 -4.13
CA MET A 151 -12.16 -8.94 -3.15
C MET A 151 -13.53 -8.79 -3.84
N GLU A 152 -13.58 -8.13 -4.98
CA GLU A 152 -14.80 -8.02 -5.78
C GLU A 152 -15.38 -9.40 -6.16
N ARG A 153 -14.52 -10.35 -6.54
CA ARG A 153 -14.93 -11.73 -6.84
C ARG A 153 -15.37 -12.51 -5.59
N LYS A 154 -14.74 -12.26 -4.43
CA LYS A 154 -14.99 -13.04 -3.20
C LYS A 154 -16.17 -12.52 -2.38
N ILE A 155 -16.36 -11.20 -2.30
CA ILE A 155 -17.33 -10.57 -1.41
C ILE A 155 -18.18 -9.51 -2.09
N GLY A 156 -18.08 -9.39 -3.42
CA GLY A 156 -18.85 -8.44 -4.21
C GLY A 156 -18.31 -7.00 -4.23
N GLY A 157 -17.12 -6.77 -3.67
CA GLY A 157 -16.49 -5.43 -3.61
C GLY A 157 -15.49 -5.31 -2.48
N ILE A 158 -15.14 -4.08 -2.13
CA ILE A 158 -14.22 -3.78 -1.02
C ILE A 158 -14.99 -3.31 0.22
N THR A 159 -14.38 -3.47 1.40
CA THR A 159 -14.89 -3.00 2.70
C THR A 159 -13.82 -2.17 3.40
N GLY A 160 -14.16 -1.49 4.50
CA GLY A 160 -13.16 -0.81 5.33
C GLY A 160 -12.06 -1.76 5.84
N ASP A 161 -12.45 -2.98 6.22
CA ASP A 161 -11.54 -4.01 6.72
C ASP A 161 -10.56 -4.48 5.64
N THR A 162 -11.05 -4.69 4.41
CA THR A 162 -10.18 -5.06 3.27
C THR A 162 -9.26 -3.92 2.84
N LEU A 163 -9.71 -2.66 2.95
CA LEU A 163 -8.84 -1.50 2.72
C LEU A 163 -7.75 -1.41 3.79
N GLY A 164 -8.08 -1.66 5.06
CA GLY A 164 -7.09 -1.74 6.13
C GLY A 164 -6.07 -2.85 5.90
N ALA A 165 -6.52 -4.05 5.55
CA ALA A 165 -5.64 -5.17 5.23
C ALA A 165 -4.73 -4.86 4.02
N LEU A 166 -5.26 -4.26 2.96
CA LEU A 166 -4.48 -3.83 1.81
C LEU A 166 -3.40 -2.83 2.20
N LEU A 167 -3.74 -1.84 3.03
CA LEU A 167 -2.80 -0.82 3.51
C LEU A 167 -1.60 -1.46 4.23
N GLU A 168 -1.88 -2.40 5.14
CA GLU A 168 -0.82 -3.06 5.90
C GLU A 168 0.03 -4.00 5.03
N ILE A 169 -0.59 -4.80 4.17
CA ILE A 169 0.14 -5.69 3.24
C ILE A 169 0.97 -4.86 2.25
N SER A 170 0.42 -3.78 1.69
CA SER A 170 1.15 -2.91 0.77
C SER A 170 2.37 -2.28 1.44
N SER A 171 2.28 -1.94 2.73
CA SER A 171 3.42 -1.42 3.49
C SER A 171 4.56 -2.44 3.59
N LEU A 172 4.24 -3.72 3.84
CA LEU A 172 5.23 -4.81 3.88
C LEU A 172 5.86 -5.04 2.52
N VAL A 173 5.04 -5.12 1.47
CA VAL A 173 5.51 -5.32 0.09
C VAL A 173 6.45 -4.19 -0.32
N TYR A 174 6.11 -2.94 0.01
CA TYR A 174 6.96 -1.79 -0.28
C TYR A 174 8.34 -1.89 0.40
N ILE A 175 8.36 -2.15 1.71
CA ILE A 175 9.61 -2.26 2.48
C ILE A 175 10.45 -3.43 1.96
N PHE A 176 9.81 -4.56 1.60
CA PHE A 176 10.48 -5.70 0.98
C PHE A 176 11.09 -5.35 -0.38
N LEU A 177 10.36 -4.60 -1.24
CA LEU A 177 10.89 -4.16 -2.53
C LEU A 177 12.12 -3.25 -2.38
N LEU A 178 12.15 -2.40 -1.34
CA LEU A 178 13.34 -1.59 -1.04
C LEU A 178 14.56 -2.42 -0.65
N LEU A 179 14.36 -3.57 0.02
CA LEU A 179 15.46 -4.51 0.35
C LEU A 179 15.98 -5.25 -0.88
N VAL A 180 15.08 -5.64 -1.79
CA VAL A 180 15.43 -6.46 -2.97
C VAL A 180 16.08 -5.62 -4.07
N ILE A 181 15.76 -4.33 -4.15
CA ILE A 181 16.29 -3.44 -5.18
C ILE A 181 17.50 -2.65 -4.61
N PRO A 182 18.73 -3.14 -4.78
CA PRO A 182 19.93 -2.59 -4.13
C PRO A 182 20.39 -1.22 -4.66
N SER A 183 19.52 -0.49 -5.34
CA SER A 183 19.85 0.74 -6.06
C SER A 183 19.45 2.02 -5.34
N PHE A 184 18.88 1.93 -4.14
CA PHE A 184 18.52 3.09 -3.31
C PHE A 184 19.66 3.57 -2.40
N LEU A 185 20.81 2.92 -2.44
CA LEU A 185 21.97 3.14 -1.59
C LEU A 185 23.12 3.77 -2.32
#